data_ecd2c8548f727fd68d20b87f6364259f
#
_entry.id   ecd2c8548f727fd68d20b87f6364259f
#
_cell.length_a   1.000
_cell.length_b   1.000
_cell.length_c   1.000
_cell.angle_alpha   90.00
_cell.angle_beta   90.00
_cell.angle_gamma   90.00
#
_symmetry.space_group_name_H-M   'P 1'
#
loop_
_entity.id
_entity.type
_entity.pdbx_description
1 polymer ?
#
loop_
_entity_poly.entity_id
_entity_poly.type
_entity_poly.pdbx_seq_one_letter_code
_entity_poly.pdbx_strand_id
1 'polypeptide(L)'
;MGALKKSGLDGPLADYVRSGRPFLGICLGLQLLFEGSEENGGVAGLGLIPGTVRRFTCDKGPHPLPVPHIGWNDLEIRQAPPPPLLSRLDGRRVYFVHSFRAEPSAANVDWVAATSDYGGDFIAAVRKGDVCATQFHPEKSGGAGLDVLRGFLEGGAGGSAAEASGRAGATTPSPSSSSAPPRARGLARRVIACLDVRANDAGDLVVTKGDQYDVREAASAGEESDGAAGGSSGDVRNLGKPVDLARRYYEEGADEVTFLNITGFRETPLGDLPMLEVLRRASEGVFVPLTVGGGIRGTTDPDGTVHSALAVAAEYFRSGADKVSIGSDAVEAALAWYGAGKVADGSSAIEQISWVSVGCFDGRGDQRARAAAPSLSHTHTLLLSLSLSVPP
;
A
#
# COMPACT_ATOMS: atom_id res chain seq x y z
N MET A 1 -9.92 -10.58 -14.20
CA MET A 1 -10.44 -11.48 -15.26
C MET A 1 -10.98 -10.74 -16.48
N GLY A 2 -11.82 -9.71 -16.35
CA GLY A 2 -12.39 -9.02 -17.53
C GLY A 2 -11.35 -8.50 -18.51
N ALA A 3 -10.27 -7.88 -18.04
CA ALA A 3 -9.18 -7.39 -18.89
C ALA A 3 -8.40 -8.53 -19.56
N LEU A 4 -8.10 -9.61 -18.83
CA LEU A 4 -7.43 -10.80 -19.38
C LEU A 4 -8.25 -11.47 -20.49
N LYS A 5 -9.57 -11.62 -20.29
CA LYS A 5 -10.47 -12.17 -21.32
C LYS A 5 -10.55 -11.27 -22.56
N LYS A 6 -10.63 -9.94 -22.36
CA LYS A 6 -10.65 -8.99 -23.49
C LYS A 6 -9.36 -9.02 -24.30
N SER A 7 -8.21 -9.26 -23.66
CA SER A 7 -6.91 -9.38 -24.35
C SER A 7 -6.60 -10.79 -24.83
N GLY A 8 -7.47 -11.78 -24.59
CA GLY A 8 -7.24 -13.19 -24.95
C GLY A 8 -6.08 -13.85 -24.18
N LEU A 9 -5.68 -13.30 -23.04
CA LEU A 9 -4.54 -13.78 -22.25
C LEU A 9 -4.91 -14.79 -21.16
N ASP A 10 -6.20 -14.98 -20.88
CA ASP A 10 -6.68 -15.91 -19.84
C ASP A 10 -6.30 -17.39 -20.13
N GLY A 11 -6.51 -17.85 -21.38
CA GLY A 11 -6.09 -19.17 -21.83
C GLY A 11 -4.58 -19.38 -21.76
N PRO A 12 -3.78 -18.57 -22.48
CA PRO A 12 -2.32 -18.67 -22.46
C PRO A 12 -1.71 -18.59 -21.05
N LEU A 13 -2.25 -17.75 -20.16
CA LEU A 13 -1.79 -17.67 -18.78
C LEU A 13 -2.10 -18.97 -18.00
N ALA A 14 -3.32 -19.49 -18.13
CA ALA A 14 -3.68 -20.76 -17.50
C ALA A 14 -2.80 -21.91 -17.96
N ASP A 15 -2.50 -22.00 -19.27
CA ASP A 15 -1.63 -23.02 -19.84
C ASP A 15 -0.17 -22.84 -19.39
N TYR A 16 0.31 -21.60 -19.29
CA TYR A 16 1.63 -21.32 -18.73
C TYR A 16 1.75 -21.82 -17.28
N VAL A 17 0.78 -21.51 -16.43
CA VAL A 17 0.77 -21.94 -15.02
C VAL A 17 0.65 -23.47 -14.93
N ARG A 18 -0.23 -24.11 -15.73
CA ARG A 18 -0.36 -25.58 -15.78
C ARG A 18 0.94 -26.28 -16.22
N SER A 19 1.75 -25.62 -17.04
CA SER A 19 3.03 -26.17 -17.47
C SER A 19 4.07 -26.27 -16.34
N GLY A 20 3.78 -25.71 -15.15
CA GLY A 20 4.68 -25.74 -13.99
C GLY A 20 5.88 -24.79 -14.10
N ARG A 21 5.89 -23.90 -15.08
CA ARG A 21 6.97 -22.90 -15.23
C ARG A 21 6.95 -21.91 -14.09
N PRO A 22 8.11 -21.28 -13.76
CA PRO A 22 8.19 -20.29 -12.70
C PRO A 22 7.13 -19.19 -12.86
N PHE A 23 6.29 -19.06 -11.85
CA PHE A 23 5.21 -18.07 -11.80
C PHE A 23 5.11 -17.50 -10.39
N LEU A 24 5.05 -16.17 -10.29
CA LEU A 24 4.76 -15.47 -9.05
C LEU A 24 3.52 -14.59 -9.21
N GLY A 25 2.43 -14.98 -8.58
CA GLY A 25 1.22 -14.17 -8.46
C GLY A 25 1.25 -13.32 -7.19
N ILE A 26 0.93 -12.02 -7.28
CA ILE A 26 0.85 -11.12 -6.12
C ILE A 26 -0.58 -10.63 -5.98
N CYS A 27 -1.15 -10.73 -4.77
CA CYS A 27 -2.48 -10.27 -4.38
C CYS A 27 -3.57 -10.78 -5.35
N LEU A 28 -4.00 -9.97 -6.30
CA LEU A 28 -4.94 -10.37 -7.35
C LEU A 28 -4.41 -11.56 -8.16
N GLY A 29 -3.10 -11.66 -8.35
CA GLY A 29 -2.45 -12.77 -9.03
C GLY A 29 -2.65 -14.11 -8.31
N LEU A 30 -2.69 -14.12 -6.96
CA LEU A 30 -3.08 -15.29 -6.19
C LEU A 30 -4.57 -15.60 -6.39
N GLN A 31 -5.43 -14.59 -6.27
CA GLN A 31 -6.89 -14.77 -6.35
C GLN A 31 -7.34 -15.29 -7.72
N LEU A 32 -6.65 -14.88 -8.79
CA LEU A 32 -6.92 -15.36 -10.16
C LEU A 32 -6.73 -16.87 -10.34
N LEU A 33 -5.87 -17.52 -9.53
CA LEU A 33 -5.62 -18.96 -9.64
C LEU A 33 -6.79 -19.83 -9.21
N PHE A 34 -7.71 -19.30 -8.37
CA PHE A 34 -8.87 -20.03 -7.87
C PHE A 34 -9.96 -20.21 -8.94
N GLU A 35 -10.99 -20.99 -8.63
CA GLU A 35 -12.14 -21.24 -9.52
C GLU A 35 -12.96 -19.98 -9.77
N GLY A 36 -13.07 -19.10 -8.76
CA GLY A 36 -13.83 -17.87 -8.88
C GLY A 36 -13.65 -16.92 -7.72
N SER A 37 -14.27 -15.78 -7.84
CA SER A 37 -14.32 -14.74 -6.81
C SER A 37 -15.72 -14.15 -6.73
N GLU A 38 -16.19 -13.85 -5.52
CA GLU A 38 -17.45 -13.11 -5.29
C GLU A 38 -17.33 -11.62 -5.65
N GLU A 39 -16.12 -11.14 -5.92
CA GLU A 39 -15.89 -9.74 -6.27
C GLU A 39 -16.61 -9.36 -7.57
N ASN A 40 -17.11 -8.11 -7.64
CA ASN A 40 -17.84 -7.58 -8.80
C ASN A 40 -19.07 -8.41 -9.23
N GLY A 41 -19.76 -9.03 -8.27
CA GLY A 41 -20.96 -9.81 -8.55
C GLY A 41 -20.72 -11.24 -8.99
N GLY A 42 -19.51 -11.73 -8.81
CA GLY A 42 -19.07 -13.07 -9.16
C GLY A 42 -18.33 -13.16 -10.49
N VAL A 43 -17.08 -13.59 -10.45
CA VAL A 43 -16.20 -13.71 -11.64
C VAL A 43 -15.50 -15.06 -11.60
N ALA A 44 -15.53 -15.81 -12.71
CA ALA A 44 -14.72 -17.02 -12.84
C ALA A 44 -13.22 -16.68 -12.83
N GLY A 45 -12.42 -17.44 -12.08
CA GLY A 45 -10.96 -17.40 -12.10
C GLY A 45 -10.35 -18.27 -13.21
N LEU A 46 -9.09 -18.66 -13.03
CA LEU A 46 -8.39 -19.59 -13.95
C LEU A 46 -8.69 -21.07 -13.63
N GLY A 47 -9.32 -21.36 -12.49
CA GLY A 47 -9.71 -22.71 -12.10
C GLY A 47 -8.52 -23.68 -11.88
N LEU A 48 -7.40 -23.18 -11.41
CA LEU A 48 -6.19 -23.97 -11.15
C LEU A 48 -6.11 -24.47 -9.71
N ILE A 49 -6.70 -23.72 -8.78
CA ILE A 49 -6.80 -24.05 -7.36
C ILE A 49 -8.29 -24.16 -7.00
N PRO A 50 -8.72 -25.27 -6.39
CA PRO A 50 -10.11 -25.42 -5.95
C PRO A 50 -10.49 -24.39 -4.90
N GLY A 51 -11.71 -23.83 -5.02
CA GLY A 51 -12.30 -22.91 -4.07
C GLY A 51 -12.61 -21.56 -4.67
N THR A 52 -13.34 -20.75 -3.89
CA THR A 52 -13.81 -19.43 -4.27
C THR A 52 -13.24 -18.37 -3.34
N VAL A 53 -12.77 -17.28 -3.91
CA VAL A 53 -12.34 -16.09 -3.18
C VAL A 53 -13.58 -15.33 -2.70
N ARG A 54 -13.70 -15.12 -1.38
CA ARG A 54 -14.88 -14.55 -0.72
C ARG A 54 -14.56 -13.27 0.02
N ARG A 55 -15.55 -12.38 0.15
CA ARG A 55 -15.40 -11.18 0.98
C ARG A 55 -15.23 -11.56 2.45
N PHE A 56 -14.39 -10.80 3.17
CA PHE A 56 -14.34 -10.90 4.63
C PHE A 56 -15.69 -10.57 5.24
N THR A 57 -16.06 -11.31 6.29
CA THR A 57 -17.31 -11.11 7.05
C THR A 57 -17.04 -10.69 8.50
N CYS A 58 -15.77 -10.46 8.84
CA CYS A 58 -15.33 -10.05 10.17
C CYS A 58 -15.70 -8.61 10.54
N ASP A 59 -16.28 -7.82 9.62
CA ASP A 59 -16.89 -6.51 9.86
C ASP A 59 -18.24 -6.58 10.59
N LYS A 60 -18.75 -7.80 10.86
CA LYS A 60 -19.97 -8.07 11.58
C LYS A 60 -19.67 -8.85 12.85
N GLY A 61 -20.42 -8.55 13.93
CA GLY A 61 -20.26 -9.27 15.19
C GLY A 61 -19.87 -8.39 16.38
N PRO A 62 -19.60 -8.98 17.54
CA PRO A 62 -19.32 -8.23 18.80
C PRO A 62 -17.97 -7.51 18.78
N HIS A 63 -17.01 -7.96 17.98
CA HIS A 63 -15.68 -7.37 17.84
C HIS A 63 -15.35 -7.23 16.35
N PRO A 64 -15.97 -6.25 15.64
CA PRO A 64 -15.79 -6.10 14.22
C PRO A 64 -14.37 -5.65 13.87
N LEU A 65 -13.79 -6.31 12.85
CA LEU A 65 -12.55 -5.87 12.23
C LEU A 65 -12.88 -5.08 10.96
N PRO A 66 -12.14 -4.02 10.66
CA PRO A 66 -12.39 -3.26 9.44
C PRO A 66 -12.12 -4.09 8.18
N VAL A 67 -12.93 -3.89 7.14
CA VAL A 67 -12.71 -4.43 5.81
C VAL A 67 -12.58 -3.25 4.85
N PRO A 68 -11.49 -3.21 4.10
CA PRO A 68 -10.44 -4.21 3.84
C PRO A 68 -9.50 -4.50 5.01
N HIS A 69 -8.90 -5.69 5.00
CA HIS A 69 -7.71 -6.03 5.80
C HIS A 69 -6.54 -5.21 5.29
N ILE A 70 -6.08 -4.23 6.06
CA ILE A 70 -4.98 -3.34 5.70
C ILE A 70 -3.99 -3.29 6.86
N GLY A 71 -2.75 -3.68 6.59
CA GLY A 71 -1.67 -3.57 7.56
C GLY A 71 -0.71 -4.75 7.53
N TRP A 72 0.17 -4.75 8.52
CA TRP A 72 1.20 -5.76 8.71
C TRP A 72 0.66 -6.90 9.58
N ASN A 73 0.78 -8.12 9.08
CA ASN A 73 0.29 -9.30 9.78
C ASN A 73 1.27 -10.46 9.68
N ASP A 74 1.10 -11.43 10.59
CA ASP A 74 1.94 -12.61 10.69
C ASP A 74 1.56 -13.67 9.65
N LEU A 75 2.52 -14.56 9.36
CA LEU A 75 2.31 -15.75 8.55
C LEU A 75 2.48 -17.01 9.40
N GLU A 76 1.63 -17.99 9.17
CA GLU A 76 1.81 -19.34 9.64
C GLU A 76 2.17 -20.25 8.47
N ILE A 77 3.42 -20.71 8.45
CA ILE A 77 3.93 -21.58 7.38
C ILE A 77 3.31 -22.96 7.52
N ARG A 78 2.71 -23.48 6.45
CA ARG A 78 1.98 -24.75 6.42
C ARG A 78 2.76 -25.89 5.73
N GLN A 79 3.69 -25.56 4.86
CA GLN A 79 4.55 -26.55 4.19
C GLN A 79 5.84 -26.80 4.97
N ALA A 80 6.23 -28.05 5.11
CA ALA A 80 7.47 -28.46 5.75
C ALA A 80 8.28 -29.33 4.76
N PRO A 81 9.54 -28.99 4.43
CA PRO A 81 10.24 -27.76 4.85
C PRO A 81 9.60 -26.50 4.26
N PRO A 82 9.85 -25.33 4.88
CA PRO A 82 9.36 -24.06 4.32
C PRO A 82 9.81 -23.87 2.87
N PRO A 83 8.92 -23.43 1.97
CA PRO A 83 9.32 -23.18 0.59
C PRO A 83 10.36 -22.04 0.49
N PRO A 84 11.26 -22.04 -0.52
CA PRO A 84 12.34 -21.06 -0.63
C PRO A 84 11.86 -19.60 -0.49
N LEU A 85 10.73 -19.24 -1.12
CA LEU A 85 10.16 -17.89 -1.03
C LEU A 85 9.73 -17.49 0.40
N LEU A 86 9.47 -18.44 1.32
CA LEU A 86 9.04 -18.16 2.69
C LEU A 86 10.10 -18.53 3.74
N SER A 87 11.22 -19.13 3.34
CA SER A 87 12.22 -19.70 4.25
C SER A 87 12.91 -18.68 5.16
N ARG A 88 12.90 -17.40 4.77
CA ARG A 88 13.53 -16.29 5.52
C ARG A 88 12.52 -15.43 6.29
N LEU A 89 11.25 -15.87 6.40
CA LEU A 89 10.16 -15.08 7.00
C LEU A 89 9.83 -15.44 8.44
N ASP A 90 10.61 -16.30 9.10
CA ASP A 90 10.32 -16.72 10.47
C ASP A 90 10.16 -15.51 11.42
N GLY A 91 8.98 -15.39 12.02
CA GLY A 91 8.61 -14.31 12.93
C GLY A 91 8.54 -12.91 12.31
N ARG A 92 8.64 -12.77 10.98
CA ARG A 92 8.53 -11.48 10.29
C ARG A 92 7.12 -11.27 9.77
N ARG A 93 6.71 -10.01 9.70
CA ARG A 93 5.40 -9.60 9.21
C ARG A 93 5.49 -9.10 7.77
N VAL A 94 4.35 -9.24 7.07
CA VAL A 94 4.19 -8.79 5.68
C VAL A 94 2.95 -7.91 5.56
N TYR A 95 2.91 -7.09 4.53
CA TYR A 95 1.86 -6.10 4.32
C TYR A 95 0.72 -6.65 3.47
N PHE A 96 -0.49 -6.51 3.97
CA PHE A 96 -1.73 -6.91 3.32
C PHE A 96 -2.60 -5.69 2.99
N VAL A 97 -3.32 -5.77 1.89
CA VAL A 97 -4.36 -4.83 1.50
C VAL A 97 -5.38 -5.52 0.60
N HIS A 98 -6.45 -6.08 1.20
CA HIS A 98 -7.47 -6.83 0.43
C HIS A 98 -8.80 -6.93 1.19
N SER A 99 -9.91 -6.99 0.44
CA SER A 99 -11.26 -7.19 0.99
C SER A 99 -11.76 -8.61 0.80
N PHE A 100 -11.12 -9.38 -0.08
CA PHE A 100 -11.49 -10.75 -0.43
C PHE A 100 -10.36 -11.69 -0.08
N ARG A 101 -10.71 -12.92 0.29
CA ARG A 101 -9.77 -13.97 0.69
C ARG A 101 -10.18 -15.33 0.18
N ALA A 102 -9.22 -16.23 -0.03
CA ALA A 102 -9.45 -17.67 -0.15
C ALA A 102 -9.23 -18.36 1.19
N GLU A 103 -10.03 -19.34 1.50
CA GLU A 103 -9.93 -20.09 2.76
C GLU A 103 -9.31 -21.48 2.52
N PRO A 104 -8.51 -21.99 3.47
CA PRO A 104 -8.00 -23.35 3.41
C PRO A 104 -9.13 -24.37 3.44
N SER A 105 -9.00 -25.43 2.63
CA SER A 105 -9.95 -26.54 2.56
C SER A 105 -9.23 -27.86 2.24
N ALA A 106 -9.90 -28.98 2.43
CA ALA A 106 -9.35 -30.27 2.05
C ALA A 106 -9.02 -30.37 0.53
N ALA A 107 -9.71 -29.60 -0.30
CA ALA A 107 -9.54 -29.61 -1.75
C ALA A 107 -8.32 -28.80 -2.24
N ASN A 108 -7.85 -27.84 -1.45
CA ASN A 108 -6.74 -26.95 -1.83
C ASN A 108 -5.53 -27.01 -0.90
N VAL A 109 -5.56 -27.85 0.15
CA VAL A 109 -4.51 -27.93 1.17
C VAL A 109 -3.12 -28.17 0.60
N ASP A 110 -2.99 -28.93 -0.51
CA ASP A 110 -1.71 -29.22 -1.17
C ASP A 110 -1.05 -27.96 -1.79
N TRP A 111 -1.81 -26.92 -2.00
CA TRP A 111 -1.34 -25.63 -2.49
C TRP A 111 -0.93 -24.68 -1.37
N VAL A 112 -1.53 -24.83 -0.18
CA VAL A 112 -1.36 -23.86 0.90
C VAL A 112 0.07 -23.90 1.44
N ALA A 113 0.83 -22.83 1.16
CA ALA A 113 2.18 -22.64 1.67
C ALA A 113 2.19 -21.90 3.01
N ALA A 114 1.31 -20.91 3.18
CA ALA A 114 1.13 -20.17 4.42
C ALA A 114 -0.30 -19.66 4.57
N THR A 115 -0.72 -19.51 5.82
CA THR A 115 -1.97 -18.84 6.21
C THR A 115 -1.68 -17.61 7.06
N SER A 116 -2.67 -16.76 7.21
CA SER A 116 -2.69 -15.65 8.16
C SER A 116 -4.08 -15.54 8.78
N ASP A 117 -4.20 -14.89 9.94
CA ASP A 117 -5.47 -14.72 10.63
C ASP A 117 -5.94 -13.26 10.56
N TYR A 118 -7.18 -13.08 10.11
CA TYR A 118 -7.89 -11.80 10.18
C TYR A 118 -9.39 -12.07 10.33
N GLY A 119 -9.81 -12.30 11.56
CA GLY A 119 -11.18 -12.76 11.87
C GLY A 119 -11.47 -14.13 11.28
N GLY A 120 -10.47 -15.01 11.29
CA GLY A 120 -10.42 -16.34 10.75
C GLY A 120 -9.28 -16.55 9.76
N ASP A 121 -8.79 -17.78 9.69
CA ASP A 121 -7.66 -18.15 8.81
C ASP A 121 -8.00 -17.96 7.34
N PHE A 122 -7.02 -17.44 6.59
CA PHE A 122 -7.08 -17.33 5.15
C PHE A 122 -5.74 -17.72 4.50
N ILE A 123 -5.78 -18.06 3.23
CA ILE A 123 -4.59 -18.43 2.45
C ILE A 123 -3.77 -17.16 2.17
N ALA A 124 -2.61 -17.06 2.80
CA ALA A 124 -1.67 -15.96 2.63
C ALA A 124 -0.64 -16.22 1.52
N ALA A 125 -0.29 -17.48 1.29
CA ALA A 125 0.56 -17.88 0.18
C ALA A 125 0.23 -19.31 -0.30
N VAL A 126 0.41 -19.53 -1.59
CA VAL A 126 0.31 -20.85 -2.22
C VAL A 126 1.60 -21.20 -2.95
N ARG A 127 1.89 -22.52 -3.01
CA ARG A 127 2.99 -23.06 -3.82
C ARG A 127 2.71 -24.47 -4.27
N LYS A 128 2.98 -24.75 -5.56
CA LYS A 128 3.04 -26.09 -6.12
C LYS A 128 4.11 -26.14 -7.20
N GLY A 129 5.24 -26.79 -6.91
CA GLY A 129 6.42 -26.71 -7.77
C GLY A 129 6.98 -25.27 -7.81
N ASP A 130 7.17 -24.74 -9.00
CA ASP A 130 7.66 -23.39 -9.25
C ASP A 130 6.52 -22.37 -9.40
N VAL A 131 5.28 -22.79 -9.27
CA VAL A 131 4.12 -21.90 -9.23
C VAL A 131 3.90 -21.43 -7.80
N CYS A 132 4.08 -20.13 -7.58
CA CYS A 132 3.94 -19.47 -6.30
C CYS A 132 2.98 -18.30 -6.40
N ALA A 133 2.25 -18.00 -5.32
CA ALA A 133 1.54 -16.74 -5.23
C ALA A 133 1.34 -16.30 -3.77
N THR A 134 1.24 -14.99 -3.55
CA THR A 134 1.04 -14.37 -2.24
C THR A 134 -0.19 -13.47 -2.24
N GLN A 135 -0.95 -13.46 -1.14
CA GLN A 135 -2.03 -12.51 -0.92
C GLN A 135 -1.50 -11.15 -0.44
N PHE A 136 -0.40 -11.18 0.31
CA PHE A 136 0.32 -9.98 0.70
C PHE A 136 1.14 -9.40 -0.45
N HIS A 137 1.62 -8.18 -0.27
CA HIS A 137 2.44 -7.45 -1.23
C HIS A 137 3.92 -7.51 -0.84
N PRO A 138 4.74 -8.39 -1.44
CA PRO A 138 6.17 -8.45 -1.14
C PRO A 138 6.87 -7.11 -1.40
N GLU A 139 6.49 -6.41 -2.46
CA GLU A 139 7.05 -5.11 -2.86
C GLU A 139 6.74 -3.98 -1.88
N LYS A 140 5.80 -4.21 -0.92
CA LYS A 140 5.42 -3.29 0.15
C LYS A 140 5.72 -3.82 1.55
N SER A 141 6.43 -4.94 1.64
CA SER A 141 6.73 -5.65 2.89
C SER A 141 8.17 -5.43 3.38
N GLY A 142 8.84 -4.36 2.94
CA GLY A 142 10.19 -3.99 3.35
C GLY A 142 11.19 -5.12 3.10
N GLY A 143 12.17 -5.27 3.98
CA GLY A 143 13.17 -6.33 3.87
C GLY A 143 12.59 -7.75 3.89
N ALA A 144 11.44 -7.99 4.55
CA ALA A 144 10.76 -9.28 4.51
C ALA A 144 10.27 -9.61 3.10
N GLY A 145 9.68 -8.62 2.44
CA GLY A 145 9.20 -8.78 1.07
C GLY A 145 10.32 -8.97 0.05
N LEU A 146 11.43 -8.26 0.20
CA LEU A 146 12.61 -8.45 -0.64
C LEU A 146 13.18 -9.86 -0.50
N ASP A 147 13.15 -10.46 0.69
CA ASP A 147 13.57 -11.84 0.91
C ASP A 147 12.60 -12.84 0.26
N VAL A 148 11.30 -12.55 0.20
CA VAL A 148 10.33 -13.34 -0.57
C VAL A 148 10.67 -13.34 -2.06
N LEU A 149 10.90 -12.15 -2.64
CA LEU A 149 11.24 -12.01 -4.05
C LEU A 149 12.56 -12.73 -4.38
N ARG A 150 13.58 -12.58 -3.52
CA ARG A 150 14.86 -13.27 -3.64
C ARG A 150 14.66 -14.79 -3.58
N GLY A 151 13.91 -15.28 -2.60
CA GLY A 151 13.63 -16.72 -2.45
C GLY A 151 12.90 -17.32 -3.65
N PHE A 152 12.03 -16.56 -4.31
CA PHE A 152 11.40 -16.96 -5.57
C PHE A 152 12.42 -17.05 -6.71
N LEU A 153 13.27 -16.02 -6.89
CA LEU A 153 14.26 -15.97 -7.95
C LEU A 153 15.34 -17.07 -7.79
N GLU A 154 15.79 -17.33 -6.57
CA GLU A 154 16.78 -18.38 -6.27
C GLU A 154 16.16 -19.78 -6.36
N GLY A 155 14.90 -19.96 -5.97
CA GLY A 155 14.20 -21.25 -5.95
C GLY A 155 13.63 -21.71 -7.28
N GLY A 156 13.33 -20.79 -8.21
CA GLY A 156 12.76 -21.08 -9.54
C GLY A 156 13.78 -21.42 -10.63
N ALA A 157 15.07 -21.41 -10.33
CA ALA A 157 16.15 -21.66 -11.30
C ALA A 157 16.57 -23.14 -11.38
N GLY A 158 15.64 -24.11 -11.17
CA GLY A 158 15.96 -25.53 -11.35
C GLY A 158 17.10 -26.06 -10.46
N GLY A 159 17.36 -25.39 -9.34
CA GLY A 159 18.41 -25.74 -8.41
C GLY A 159 18.07 -27.01 -7.64
N SER A 160 18.58 -28.15 -8.11
CA SER A 160 18.89 -29.32 -7.28
C SER A 160 19.57 -28.83 -5.99
N ALA A 161 19.14 -29.35 -4.86
CA ALA A 161 19.61 -29.00 -3.50
C ALA A 161 21.07 -29.39 -3.22
N ALA A 162 21.98 -29.11 -4.13
CA ALA A 162 23.38 -29.48 -4.03
C ALA A 162 24.29 -28.41 -4.61
N GLU A 163 24.32 -27.19 -4.03
CA GLU A 163 25.46 -26.25 -4.14
C GLU A 163 25.19 -24.92 -3.40
N ALA A 164 24.77 -24.99 -2.16
CA ALA A 164 24.76 -23.81 -1.26
C ALA A 164 25.91 -23.90 -0.25
N SER A 165 27.10 -24.23 -0.75
CA SER A 165 28.36 -24.16 0.04
C SER A 165 29.32 -23.26 -0.71
N GLY A 166 29.38 -21.99 -0.35
CA GLY A 166 30.48 -21.12 -0.74
C GLY A 166 30.14 -19.79 -1.37
N ARG A 167 29.63 -18.84 -0.56
CA ARG A 167 30.00 -17.44 -0.64
C ARG A 167 29.61 -16.73 0.66
N ALA A 168 30.54 -16.74 1.60
CA ALA A 168 30.51 -15.84 2.74
C ALA A 168 30.81 -14.41 2.23
N GLY A 169 29.87 -13.51 2.44
CA GLY A 169 30.05 -12.10 2.10
C GLY A 169 28.98 -11.25 2.78
N ALA A 170 29.42 -10.55 3.85
CA ALA A 170 28.67 -9.54 4.61
C ALA A 170 27.49 -10.05 5.46
N THR A 171 27.82 -10.61 6.60
CA THR A 171 26.91 -10.83 7.73
C THR A 171 26.60 -9.50 8.40
N THR A 172 25.37 -9.00 8.22
CA THR A 172 24.75 -8.18 9.26
C THR A 172 24.42 -9.11 10.43
N PRO A 173 24.72 -8.75 11.68
CA PRO A 173 24.51 -9.63 12.82
C PRO A 173 23.00 -9.91 12.99
N SER A 174 22.61 -11.18 12.85
CA SER A 174 21.31 -11.64 13.34
C SER A 174 21.24 -11.38 14.83
N PRO A 175 20.17 -10.76 15.36
CA PRO A 175 19.99 -10.69 16.81
C PRO A 175 19.83 -12.11 17.34
N SER A 176 20.69 -12.46 18.27
CA SER A 176 20.72 -13.70 19.05
C SER A 176 19.31 -14.09 19.51
N SER A 177 19.03 -15.39 19.49
CA SER A 177 17.86 -16.04 20.07
C SER A 177 17.68 -15.68 21.55
N SER A 178 17.08 -14.53 21.83
CA SER A 178 16.52 -14.21 23.14
C SER A 178 15.14 -14.86 23.19
N SER A 179 14.80 -15.52 24.30
CA SER A 179 13.49 -16.04 24.62
C SER A 179 12.49 -14.86 24.78
N ALA A 180 12.13 -14.26 23.65
CA ALA A 180 11.06 -13.27 23.62
C ALA A 180 9.73 -13.99 23.87
N PRO A 181 8.82 -13.40 24.65
CA PRO A 181 7.49 -13.97 24.84
C PRO A 181 6.81 -14.15 23.49
N PRO A 182 5.91 -15.15 23.33
CA PRO A 182 5.20 -15.38 22.09
C PRO A 182 4.54 -14.07 21.63
N ARG A 183 4.92 -13.60 20.43
CA ARG A 183 4.34 -12.38 19.87
C ARG A 183 2.84 -12.57 19.70
N ALA A 184 2.06 -11.58 20.11
CA ALA A 184 0.62 -11.58 19.88
C ALA A 184 0.37 -11.72 18.37
N ARG A 185 -0.41 -12.74 17.97
CA ARG A 185 -0.82 -12.93 16.56
C ARG A 185 -1.77 -11.80 16.14
N GLY A 186 -1.78 -11.49 14.87
CA GLY A 186 -2.69 -10.53 14.25
C GLY A 186 -2.02 -9.22 13.82
N LEU A 187 -2.83 -8.19 13.56
CA LEU A 187 -2.36 -6.89 13.08
C LEU A 187 -1.33 -6.26 14.00
N ALA A 188 -0.21 -5.84 13.41
CA ALA A 188 0.84 -5.12 14.12
C ALA A 188 0.49 -3.64 14.30
N ARG A 189 0.96 -3.07 15.41
CA ARG A 189 1.16 -1.62 15.48
C ARG A 189 2.30 -1.26 14.54
N ARG A 190 2.18 -0.13 13.83
CA ARG A 190 3.16 0.34 12.85
C ARG A 190 3.66 1.73 13.18
N VAL A 191 4.89 2.01 12.79
CA VAL A 191 5.49 3.34 12.83
C VAL A 191 5.32 3.97 11.46
N ILE A 192 4.61 5.10 11.39
CA ILE A 192 4.37 5.86 10.17
C ILE A 192 5.23 7.12 10.24
N ALA A 193 6.21 7.25 9.34
CA ALA A 193 7.02 8.45 9.22
C ALA A 193 6.25 9.50 8.41
N CYS A 194 5.84 10.60 9.03
CA CYS A 194 5.15 11.70 8.38
C CYS A 194 6.13 12.82 8.03
N LEU A 195 6.13 13.24 6.77
CA LEU A 195 7.00 14.23 6.18
C LEU A 195 6.17 15.42 5.71
N ASP A 196 6.28 16.55 6.41
CA ASP A 196 5.64 17.82 6.01
C ASP A 196 6.43 18.44 4.87
N VAL A 197 5.90 18.35 3.65
CA VAL A 197 6.54 18.79 2.42
C VAL A 197 6.00 20.14 1.98
N ARG A 198 6.89 21.08 1.67
CA ARG A 198 6.56 22.37 1.10
C ARG A 198 7.62 22.82 0.07
N ALA A 199 7.26 23.81 -0.74
CA ALA A 199 8.24 24.52 -1.56
C ALA A 199 8.97 25.58 -0.71
N ASN A 200 10.30 25.70 -0.87
CA ASN A 200 11.07 26.82 -0.36
C ASN A 200 10.97 28.03 -1.31
N ASP A 201 11.65 29.14 -0.98
CA ASP A 201 11.64 30.34 -1.80
C ASP A 201 12.28 30.17 -3.20
N ALA A 202 13.11 29.15 -3.38
CA ALA A 202 13.70 28.76 -4.66
C ALA A 202 12.79 27.82 -5.48
N GLY A 203 11.63 27.40 -4.92
CA GLY A 203 10.72 26.45 -5.56
C GLY A 203 11.08 24.98 -5.34
N ASP A 204 12.15 24.66 -4.60
CA ASP A 204 12.52 23.29 -4.27
C ASP A 204 11.59 22.71 -3.20
N LEU A 205 11.29 21.41 -3.33
CA LEU A 205 10.54 20.71 -2.29
C LEU A 205 11.47 20.29 -1.16
N VAL A 206 11.12 20.71 0.04
CA VAL A 206 11.84 20.43 1.28
C VAL A 206 10.91 19.85 2.34
N VAL A 207 11.49 19.13 3.30
CA VAL A 207 10.75 18.67 4.49
C VAL A 207 11.08 19.59 5.64
N THR A 208 10.04 20.05 6.33
CA THR A 208 10.17 21.01 7.44
C THR A 208 9.69 20.39 8.74
N LYS A 209 10.26 20.87 9.85
CA LYS A 209 9.80 20.58 11.21
C LYS A 209 9.64 21.89 11.97
N GLY A 210 8.45 22.15 12.48
CA GLY A 210 8.18 23.31 13.33
C GLY A 210 6.70 23.56 13.49
N ASP A 211 6.34 24.21 14.58
CA ASP A 211 4.95 24.56 14.92
C ASP A 211 4.45 25.78 14.12
N GLN A 212 5.34 26.42 13.37
CA GLN A 212 5.03 27.58 12.54
C GLN A 212 5.50 27.32 11.12
N TYR A 213 4.61 27.62 10.16
CA TYR A 213 4.81 27.41 8.72
C TYR A 213 5.75 28.44 8.06
N ASP A 214 6.63 29.10 8.83
CA ASP A 214 7.59 30.07 8.33
C ASP A 214 8.93 29.41 8.10
N VAL A 215 9.32 29.26 6.83
CA VAL A 215 10.64 28.71 6.45
C VAL A 215 11.62 29.86 6.31
N ARG A 216 12.55 29.95 7.25
CA ARG A 216 13.78 30.70 7.05
C ARG A 216 14.88 29.71 6.75
N GLU A 217 15.48 29.77 5.57
CA GLU A 217 16.70 29.03 5.26
C GLU A 217 17.81 29.50 6.21
N ALA A 218 18.52 28.57 6.84
CA ALA A 218 19.78 28.89 7.47
C ALA A 218 20.72 29.40 6.38
N ALA A 219 21.17 30.64 6.51
CA ALA A 219 22.19 31.20 5.65
C ALA A 219 23.37 30.22 5.54
N SER A 220 23.80 29.95 4.31
CA SER A 220 24.97 29.13 4.03
C SER A 220 26.12 29.57 4.94
N ALA A 221 26.70 28.60 5.65
CA ALA A 221 27.83 28.82 6.55
C ALA A 221 28.99 29.47 5.80
N GLY A 222 29.20 30.78 6.05
CA GLY A 222 30.26 31.58 5.47
C GLY A 222 30.08 33.02 5.83
N GLU A 223 30.20 33.35 7.13
CA GLU A 223 30.74 34.60 7.68
C GLU A 223 30.41 34.66 9.16
N GLU A 224 31.44 34.49 9.99
CA GLU A 224 31.39 34.80 11.40
C GLU A 224 31.17 36.31 11.58
N SER A 225 30.08 36.69 12.25
CA SER A 225 29.95 37.99 12.90
C SER A 225 29.35 37.82 14.26
N ASP A 226 30.16 38.13 15.26
CA ASP A 226 29.86 38.27 16.66
C ASP A 226 28.61 39.16 16.95
N GLY A 227 27.78 38.70 17.87
CA GLY A 227 27.09 39.61 18.79
C GLY A 227 25.59 39.72 18.71
N ALA A 228 25.00 39.23 19.74
CA ALA A 228 23.77 39.66 20.42
C ALA A 228 22.68 38.58 20.59
N ALA A 229 22.50 38.21 21.84
CA ALA A 229 21.43 37.41 22.38
C ALA A 229 20.04 38.05 22.20
N GLY A 230 19.05 37.22 21.90
CA GLY A 230 17.64 37.63 22.12
C GLY A 230 16.67 36.91 21.20
N GLY A 231 15.90 35.97 21.73
CA GLY A 231 14.64 35.53 21.16
C GLY A 231 14.62 34.09 20.68
N SER A 232 14.10 33.21 21.50
CA SER A 232 13.73 31.83 21.13
C SER A 232 12.49 31.86 20.22
N SER A 233 12.71 32.05 18.93
CA SER A 233 11.73 31.63 17.93
C SER A 233 12.24 30.27 17.41
N GLY A 234 11.44 29.21 17.54
CA GLY A 234 11.81 27.89 17.07
C GLY A 234 12.15 27.95 15.60
N ASP A 235 13.44 27.81 15.27
CA ASP A 235 13.91 27.78 13.89
C ASP A 235 13.26 26.61 13.15
N VAL A 236 12.56 26.92 12.07
CA VAL A 236 12.04 25.90 11.14
C VAL A 236 13.23 25.21 10.52
N ARG A 237 13.38 23.95 10.85
CA ARG A 237 14.52 23.14 10.42
C ARG A 237 14.23 22.52 9.07
N ASN A 238 14.99 22.87 8.04
CA ASN A 238 15.01 22.14 6.78
C ASN A 238 15.66 20.77 7.00
N LEU A 239 14.89 19.69 6.77
CA LEU A 239 15.34 18.31 6.99
C LEU A 239 15.83 17.62 5.70
N GLY A 240 16.00 18.36 4.60
CA GLY A 240 16.48 17.84 3.33
C GLY A 240 15.35 17.48 2.34
N LYS A 241 15.75 16.84 1.24
CA LYS A 241 14.82 16.51 0.16
C LYS A 241 13.88 15.38 0.59
N PRO A 242 12.58 15.43 0.25
CA PRO A 242 11.58 14.45 0.68
C PRO A 242 11.95 13.00 0.34
N VAL A 243 12.54 12.77 -0.84
CA VAL A 243 12.88 11.40 -1.30
C VAL A 243 14.02 10.81 -0.47
N ASP A 244 15.07 11.61 -0.20
CA ASP A 244 16.24 11.16 0.57
C ASP A 244 15.85 10.85 2.02
N LEU A 245 14.99 11.68 2.60
CA LEU A 245 14.51 11.49 3.96
C LEU A 245 13.55 10.29 4.08
N ALA A 246 12.69 10.08 3.08
CA ALA A 246 11.82 8.90 3.01
C ALA A 246 12.64 7.61 2.95
N ARG A 247 13.70 7.58 2.13
CA ARG A 247 14.62 6.44 2.06
C ARG A 247 15.30 6.20 3.40
N ARG A 248 15.82 7.25 4.03
CA ARG A 248 16.44 7.16 5.34
C ARG A 248 15.49 6.57 6.40
N TYR A 249 14.26 7.07 6.49
CA TYR A 249 13.30 6.52 7.45
C TYR A 249 12.91 5.07 7.14
N TYR A 250 12.81 4.71 5.88
CA TYR A 250 12.62 3.32 5.47
C TYR A 250 13.79 2.44 5.93
N GLU A 251 15.04 2.86 5.73
CA GLU A 251 16.25 2.15 6.17
C GLU A 251 16.35 2.05 7.71
N GLU A 252 15.88 3.08 8.43
CA GLU A 252 15.78 3.11 9.89
C GLU A 252 14.60 2.26 10.43
N GLY A 253 13.76 1.68 9.57
CA GLY A 253 12.72 0.72 9.92
C GLY A 253 11.31 1.26 10.05
N ALA A 254 10.99 2.38 9.42
CA ALA A 254 9.60 2.84 9.29
C ALA A 254 8.76 1.81 8.51
N ASP A 255 7.56 1.52 9.02
CA ASP A 255 6.62 0.58 8.40
C ASP A 255 5.82 1.22 7.27
N GLU A 256 5.72 2.55 7.24
CA GLU A 256 5.00 3.34 6.24
C GLU A 256 5.59 4.74 6.18
N VAL A 257 5.56 5.37 5.00
CA VAL A 257 5.96 6.78 4.82
C VAL A 257 4.77 7.58 4.29
N THR A 258 4.53 8.73 4.90
CA THR A 258 3.47 9.66 4.52
C THR A 258 4.08 11.00 4.11
N PHE A 259 3.76 11.46 2.92
CA PHE A 259 4.08 12.80 2.45
C PHE A 259 2.85 13.69 2.61
N LEU A 260 2.97 14.76 3.40
CA LEU A 260 1.92 15.74 3.60
C LEU A 260 2.29 17.02 2.88
N ASN A 261 1.58 17.34 1.80
CA ASN A 261 1.72 18.63 1.13
C ASN A 261 1.05 19.70 1.97
N ILE A 262 1.86 20.53 2.66
CA ILE A 262 1.37 21.60 3.56
C ILE A 262 1.26 22.96 2.90
N THR A 263 1.74 23.12 1.67
CA THR A 263 1.69 24.36 0.89
C THR A 263 0.51 24.36 -0.08
N GLY A 264 -0.64 24.11 0.20
CA GLY A 264 -1.85 24.30 -0.61
C GLY A 264 -1.63 24.74 -2.06
N PHE A 265 -1.00 23.92 -2.91
CA PHE A 265 -0.85 24.16 -4.37
C PHE A 265 -2.23 24.11 -5.05
N ARG A 266 -3.04 25.16 -4.81
CA ARG A 266 -4.45 25.20 -5.22
C ARG A 266 -4.64 25.53 -6.69
N GLU A 267 -3.59 26.02 -7.36
CA GLU A 267 -3.63 26.49 -8.74
C GLU A 267 -2.63 25.76 -9.66
N THR A 268 -2.10 24.61 -9.20
CA THR A 268 -1.16 23.82 -10.01
C THR A 268 -1.92 22.89 -10.92
N PRO A 269 -1.60 22.84 -12.23
CA PRO A 269 -2.16 21.89 -13.17
C PRO A 269 -2.04 20.45 -12.68
N LEU A 270 -2.99 19.60 -13.04
CA LEU A 270 -3.01 18.20 -12.58
C LEU A 270 -1.71 17.45 -12.87
N GLY A 271 -1.12 17.67 -14.06
CA GLY A 271 0.11 17.01 -14.47
C GLY A 271 1.38 17.54 -13.79
N ASP A 272 1.33 18.75 -13.23
CA ASP A 272 2.47 19.45 -12.64
C ASP A 272 2.45 19.45 -11.10
N LEU A 273 1.59 18.63 -10.49
CA LEU A 273 1.52 18.52 -9.03
C LEU A 273 2.89 18.07 -8.49
N PRO A 274 3.54 18.88 -7.61
CA PRO A 274 4.94 18.63 -7.20
C PRO A 274 5.16 17.27 -6.53
N MET A 275 4.13 16.76 -5.86
CA MET A 275 4.21 15.47 -5.17
C MET A 275 4.27 14.26 -6.11
N LEU A 276 3.88 14.40 -7.39
CA LEU A 276 3.93 13.30 -8.37
C LEU A 276 5.36 12.79 -8.58
N GLU A 277 6.31 13.72 -8.75
CA GLU A 277 7.72 13.37 -8.94
C GLU A 277 8.34 12.80 -7.65
N VAL A 278 7.99 13.36 -6.48
CA VAL A 278 8.43 12.80 -5.19
C VAL A 278 7.98 11.35 -5.04
N LEU A 279 6.72 11.05 -5.36
CA LEU A 279 6.17 9.69 -5.29
C LEU A 279 6.86 8.75 -6.29
N ARG A 280 7.05 9.16 -7.55
CA ARG A 280 7.74 8.33 -8.55
C ARG A 280 9.15 7.94 -8.08
N ARG A 281 9.94 8.91 -7.64
CA ARG A 281 11.30 8.66 -7.15
C ARG A 281 11.34 7.88 -5.84
N ALA A 282 10.43 8.18 -4.90
CA ALA A 282 10.38 7.44 -3.65
C ALA A 282 10.01 5.96 -3.89
N SER A 283 9.07 5.67 -4.79
CA SER A 283 8.63 4.31 -5.10
C SER A 283 9.72 3.41 -5.70
N GLU A 284 10.79 3.99 -6.26
CA GLU A 284 11.93 3.23 -6.80
C GLU A 284 12.82 2.61 -5.70
N GLY A 285 12.83 3.20 -4.50
CA GLY A 285 13.77 2.79 -3.45
C GLY A 285 13.17 2.61 -2.05
N VAL A 286 11.89 2.88 -1.87
CA VAL A 286 11.17 2.73 -0.58
C VAL A 286 10.13 1.63 -0.73
N PHE A 287 10.40 0.46 -0.14
CA PHE A 287 9.58 -0.75 -0.28
C PHE A 287 8.61 -0.96 0.88
N VAL A 288 8.04 0.14 1.37
CA VAL A 288 6.92 0.16 2.32
C VAL A 288 5.81 1.04 1.76
N PRO A 289 4.57 0.95 2.27
CA PRO A 289 3.47 1.74 1.75
C PRO A 289 3.75 3.24 1.78
N LEU A 290 3.45 3.92 0.66
CA LEU A 290 3.55 5.37 0.52
C LEU A 290 2.16 5.99 0.58
N THR A 291 1.97 6.93 1.50
CA THR A 291 0.74 7.72 1.62
C THR A 291 1.01 9.16 1.17
N VAL A 292 0.09 9.76 0.44
CA VAL A 292 0.14 11.19 0.13
C VAL A 292 -1.10 11.89 0.68
N GLY A 293 -0.88 13.07 1.28
CA GLY A 293 -1.94 13.92 1.83
C GLY A 293 -1.71 15.39 1.54
N GLY A 294 -2.76 16.19 1.76
CA GLY A 294 -2.78 17.62 1.49
C GLY A 294 -3.15 17.96 0.03
N GLY A 295 -4.17 18.79 -0.14
CA GLY A 295 -4.60 19.28 -1.45
C GLY A 295 -5.33 18.25 -2.34
N ILE A 296 -5.85 17.16 -1.77
CA ILE A 296 -6.62 16.18 -2.54
C ILE A 296 -8.06 16.64 -2.67
N ARG A 297 -8.27 17.52 -3.61
CA ARG A 297 -9.55 18.14 -3.99
C ARG A 297 -9.60 18.37 -5.49
N GLY A 298 -10.76 18.80 -6.01
CA GLY A 298 -10.86 19.22 -7.41
C GLY A 298 -9.91 20.38 -7.69
N THR A 299 -9.31 20.40 -8.86
CA THR A 299 -8.45 21.48 -9.38
C THR A 299 -8.90 21.92 -10.76
N THR A 300 -8.48 23.10 -11.19
CA THR A 300 -8.75 23.62 -12.53
C THR A 300 -7.42 23.99 -13.18
N ASP A 301 -7.17 23.44 -14.35
CA ASP A 301 -5.99 23.78 -15.13
C ASP A 301 -6.08 25.22 -15.72
N PRO A 302 -4.96 25.82 -16.12
CA PRO A 302 -4.95 27.18 -16.71
C PRO A 302 -5.80 27.30 -17.99
N ASP A 303 -6.06 26.23 -18.69
CA ASP A 303 -6.93 26.16 -19.88
C ASP A 303 -8.43 26.09 -19.54
N GLY A 304 -8.78 26.08 -18.23
CA GLY A 304 -10.13 25.97 -17.72
C GLY A 304 -10.64 24.55 -17.56
N THR A 305 -9.84 23.53 -17.82
CA THR A 305 -10.21 22.12 -17.61
C THR A 305 -10.35 21.83 -16.11
N VAL A 306 -11.53 21.35 -15.71
CA VAL A 306 -11.84 21.02 -14.31
C VAL A 306 -11.59 19.56 -14.05
N HIS A 307 -10.77 19.27 -13.04
CA HIS A 307 -10.47 17.91 -12.56
C HIS A 307 -11.15 17.67 -11.22
N SER A 308 -11.78 16.49 -11.08
CA SER A 308 -12.37 16.08 -9.80
C SER A 308 -11.29 15.63 -8.80
N ALA A 309 -11.63 15.60 -7.49
CA ALA A 309 -10.77 15.02 -6.47
C ALA A 309 -10.38 13.56 -6.77
N LEU A 310 -11.28 12.82 -7.42
CA LEU A 310 -11.00 11.46 -7.90
C LEU A 310 -9.90 11.44 -8.97
N ALA A 311 -9.90 12.39 -9.91
CA ALA A 311 -8.85 12.50 -10.92
C ALA A 311 -7.49 12.81 -10.29
N VAL A 312 -7.46 13.72 -9.32
CA VAL A 312 -6.25 14.05 -8.54
C VAL A 312 -5.73 12.83 -7.77
N ALA A 313 -6.60 12.13 -7.04
CA ALA A 313 -6.21 10.91 -6.34
C ALA A 313 -5.69 9.82 -7.28
N ALA A 314 -6.34 9.65 -8.44
CA ALA A 314 -5.91 8.68 -9.46
C ALA A 314 -4.51 9.00 -9.99
N GLU A 315 -4.14 10.27 -10.14
CA GLU A 315 -2.80 10.67 -10.57
C GLU A 315 -1.74 10.36 -9.50
N TYR A 316 -2.05 10.60 -8.23
CA TYR A 316 -1.18 10.21 -7.13
C TYR A 316 -0.97 8.69 -7.07
N PHE A 317 -2.02 7.88 -7.24
CA PHE A 317 -1.89 6.42 -7.31
C PHE A 317 -1.04 5.97 -8.50
N ARG A 318 -1.24 6.54 -9.69
CA ARG A 318 -0.40 6.24 -10.87
C ARG A 318 1.08 6.62 -10.66
N SER A 319 1.33 7.60 -9.81
CA SER A 319 2.68 8.07 -9.49
C SER A 319 3.35 7.29 -8.36
N GLY A 320 2.69 6.27 -7.79
CA GLY A 320 3.31 5.37 -6.80
C GLY A 320 2.77 5.47 -5.39
N ALA A 321 1.73 6.29 -5.14
CA ALA A 321 1.06 6.26 -3.85
C ALA A 321 0.25 4.96 -3.67
N ASP A 322 0.27 4.40 -2.47
CA ASP A 322 -0.58 3.27 -2.07
C ASP A 322 -1.87 3.75 -1.40
N LYS A 323 -1.83 4.95 -0.84
CA LYS A 323 -2.92 5.55 -0.08
C LYS A 323 -2.97 7.06 -0.28
N VAL A 324 -4.16 7.62 -0.14
CA VAL A 324 -4.35 9.07 -0.06
C VAL A 324 -4.98 9.44 1.28
N SER A 325 -4.58 10.59 1.83
CA SER A 325 -5.11 11.16 3.08
C SER A 325 -5.86 12.44 2.78
N ILE A 326 -7.13 12.51 3.19
CA ILE A 326 -8.02 13.66 2.98
C ILE A 326 -8.32 14.27 4.35
N GLY A 327 -8.03 15.55 4.51
CA GLY A 327 -8.21 16.29 5.77
C GLY A 327 -9.49 17.12 5.80
N SER A 328 -9.39 18.44 5.54
CA SER A 328 -10.49 19.40 5.67
C SER A 328 -11.75 19.01 4.89
N ASP A 329 -11.59 18.53 3.67
CA ASP A 329 -12.73 18.12 2.83
C ASP A 329 -13.49 16.92 3.42
N ALA A 330 -12.83 16.13 4.28
CA ALA A 330 -13.46 15.04 5.02
C ALA A 330 -14.42 15.57 6.09
N VAL A 331 -14.06 16.67 6.75
CA VAL A 331 -14.91 17.29 7.77
C VAL A 331 -16.16 17.89 7.12
N GLU A 332 -15.99 18.60 6.00
CA GLU A 332 -17.12 19.17 5.24
C GLU A 332 -18.08 18.07 4.74
N ALA A 333 -17.52 17.00 4.18
CA ALA A 333 -18.31 15.85 3.74
C ALA A 333 -19.05 15.17 4.89
N ALA A 334 -18.42 15.03 6.05
CA ALA A 334 -19.05 14.47 7.23
C ALA A 334 -20.21 15.36 7.74
N LEU A 335 -19.99 16.67 7.79
CA LEU A 335 -21.04 17.63 8.19
C LEU A 335 -22.23 17.59 7.23
N ALA A 336 -21.98 17.56 5.92
CA ALA A 336 -23.00 17.44 4.90
C ALA A 336 -23.80 16.14 5.05
N TRP A 337 -23.10 15.01 5.25
CA TRP A 337 -23.72 13.71 5.45
C TRP A 337 -24.61 13.65 6.70
N TYR A 338 -24.16 14.23 7.83
CA TYR A 338 -24.98 14.34 9.03
C TYR A 338 -26.20 15.24 8.80
N GLY A 339 -26.04 16.37 8.09
CA GLY A 339 -27.12 17.29 7.75
C GLY A 339 -28.16 16.67 6.82
N ALA A 340 -27.76 15.79 5.92
CA ALA A 340 -28.63 15.06 5.01
C ALA A 340 -29.27 13.79 5.61
N GLY A 341 -29.24 13.61 6.92
CA GLY A 341 -29.81 12.44 7.58
C GLY A 341 -29.04 11.16 7.36
N LYS A 342 -27.74 11.24 7.18
CA LYS A 342 -26.82 10.10 6.98
C LYS A 342 -27.02 9.37 5.64
N VAL A 343 -27.39 10.08 4.61
CA VAL A 343 -27.52 9.56 3.24
C VAL A 343 -26.25 9.92 2.45
N ALA A 344 -25.60 8.90 1.87
CA ALA A 344 -24.50 9.06 0.94
C ALA A 344 -25.07 9.32 -0.47
N ASP A 345 -24.75 10.45 -1.08
CA ASP A 345 -25.23 10.86 -2.40
C ASP A 345 -24.19 10.80 -3.52
N GLY A 346 -22.94 10.44 -3.17
CA GLY A 346 -21.83 10.34 -4.11
C GLY A 346 -21.21 11.67 -4.53
N SER A 347 -21.63 12.78 -3.90
CA SER A 347 -21.17 14.10 -4.28
C SER A 347 -19.82 14.49 -3.67
N SER A 348 -19.50 13.95 -2.50
CA SER A 348 -18.26 14.29 -1.79
C SER A 348 -17.02 13.62 -2.40
N ALA A 349 -15.86 14.30 -2.29
CA ALA A 349 -14.57 13.75 -2.71
C ALA A 349 -14.29 12.37 -2.07
N ILE A 350 -14.64 12.20 -0.79
CA ILE A 350 -14.46 10.96 -0.04
C ILE A 350 -15.27 9.83 -0.65
N GLU A 351 -16.55 10.08 -0.93
CA GLU A 351 -17.43 9.07 -1.52
C GLU A 351 -16.96 8.67 -2.91
N GLN A 352 -16.63 9.65 -3.76
CA GLN A 352 -16.15 9.40 -5.13
C GLN A 352 -14.86 8.57 -5.13
N ILE A 353 -13.88 8.94 -4.31
CA ILE A 353 -12.61 8.23 -4.22
C ILE A 353 -12.80 6.85 -3.60
N SER A 354 -13.60 6.75 -2.53
CA SER A 354 -13.90 5.47 -1.86
C SER A 354 -14.61 4.49 -2.77
N TRP A 355 -15.57 4.92 -3.55
CA TRP A 355 -16.33 4.04 -4.46
C TRP A 355 -15.47 3.44 -5.56
N VAL A 356 -14.47 4.16 -6.05
CA VAL A 356 -13.56 3.66 -7.09
C VAL A 356 -12.45 2.79 -6.51
N SER A 357 -11.94 3.16 -5.33
CA SER A 357 -10.77 2.50 -4.74
C SER A 357 -11.12 1.20 -4.03
N VAL A 358 -12.30 1.05 -3.47
CA VAL A 358 -12.66 -0.14 -2.68
C VAL A 358 -13.31 -1.23 -3.53
N GLY A 359 -13.78 -0.96 -4.76
CA GLY A 359 -14.38 -1.97 -5.64
C GLY A 359 -15.53 -2.80 -5.06
N CYS A 360 -15.92 -2.53 -3.83
CA CYS A 360 -16.77 -3.34 -2.98
C CYS A 360 -17.92 -2.53 -2.39
N PHE A 361 -18.83 -2.08 -3.24
CA PHE A 361 -20.15 -1.71 -2.73
C PHE A 361 -21.20 -2.71 -3.22
N ASP A 362 -22.00 -3.17 -2.26
CA ASP A 362 -23.15 -4.01 -2.48
C ASP A 362 -23.99 -3.46 -3.65
N GLY A 363 -24.34 -4.33 -4.56
CA GLY A 363 -25.12 -4.23 -5.81
C GLY A 363 -26.12 -3.08 -6.07
N ARG A 364 -26.04 -1.92 -5.41
CA ARG A 364 -26.92 -0.77 -5.58
C ARG A 364 -26.27 0.51 -6.09
N GLY A 365 -25.03 0.43 -6.59
CA GLY A 365 -24.31 1.57 -7.17
C GLY A 365 -24.73 1.84 -8.61
N ASP A 366 -25.23 3.05 -8.87
CA ASP A 366 -25.65 3.57 -10.16
C ASP A 366 -24.61 3.33 -11.26
N GLN A 367 -25.02 2.69 -12.35
CA GLN A 367 -24.18 2.38 -13.52
C GLN A 367 -23.62 3.63 -14.21
N ARG A 368 -24.12 4.84 -13.91
CA ARG A 368 -23.67 6.09 -14.52
C ARG A 368 -22.30 6.55 -14.03
N ALA A 369 -21.94 6.24 -12.78
CA ALA A 369 -20.60 6.55 -12.23
C ALA A 369 -19.49 5.63 -12.82
N ARG A 370 -19.83 4.41 -13.26
CA ARG A 370 -18.90 3.46 -13.89
C ARG A 370 -18.46 3.85 -15.30
N ALA A 371 -19.24 4.65 -16.01
CA ALA A 371 -18.95 5.01 -17.41
C ALA A 371 -17.91 6.12 -17.55
N ALA A 372 -17.65 6.89 -16.49
CA ALA A 372 -16.72 8.03 -16.49
C ALA A 372 -15.36 7.72 -15.85
N ALA A 373 -15.17 6.57 -15.20
CA ALA A 373 -13.90 6.21 -14.61
C ALA A 373 -12.95 5.62 -15.66
N PRO A 374 -11.76 6.20 -15.89
CA PRO A 374 -10.74 5.53 -16.67
C PRO A 374 -10.39 4.21 -15.99
N SER A 375 -10.18 3.15 -16.76
CA SER A 375 -9.85 1.80 -16.28
C SER A 375 -8.57 1.82 -15.46
N LEU A 376 -8.70 1.97 -14.16
CA LEU A 376 -7.61 1.80 -13.21
C LEU A 376 -7.37 0.30 -13.04
N SER A 377 -6.32 -0.22 -13.66
CA SER A 377 -5.97 -1.64 -13.68
C SER A 377 -5.21 -2.10 -12.42
N HIS A 378 -5.14 -1.29 -11.37
CA HIS A 378 -4.43 -1.61 -10.13
C HIS A 378 -5.36 -1.47 -8.93
N THR A 379 -5.31 -2.44 -8.05
CA THR A 379 -6.06 -2.47 -6.77
C THR A 379 -5.44 -1.45 -5.82
N HIS A 380 -5.80 -0.19 -5.96
CA HIS A 380 -5.40 0.84 -5.01
C HIS A 380 -6.45 0.97 -3.92
N THR A 381 -6.01 0.91 -2.69
CA THR A 381 -6.88 1.00 -1.53
C THR A 381 -6.85 2.40 -0.94
N LEU A 382 -8.03 2.98 -0.79
CA LEU A 382 -8.19 4.23 -0.06
C LEU A 382 -8.16 3.96 1.44
N LEU A 383 -7.21 4.54 2.16
CA LEU A 383 -7.26 4.67 3.61
C LEU A 383 -7.69 6.09 3.94
N LEU A 384 -8.89 6.21 4.48
CA LEU A 384 -9.31 7.43 5.17
C LEU A 384 -8.59 7.48 6.51
N SER A 385 -7.44 8.12 6.58
CA SER A 385 -6.85 8.51 7.86
C SER A 385 -7.39 9.89 8.20
N LEU A 386 -8.34 9.96 9.12
CA LEU A 386 -8.75 11.19 9.76
C LEU A 386 -7.63 11.61 10.73
N SER A 387 -6.70 12.44 10.27
CA SER A 387 -5.83 13.20 11.17
C SER A 387 -6.65 14.36 11.68
N LEU A 388 -7.35 14.20 12.79
CA LEU A 388 -7.88 15.33 13.56
C LEU A 388 -6.71 15.98 14.28
N SER A 389 -6.10 16.99 13.68
CA SER A 389 -5.35 17.99 14.45
C SER A 389 -6.40 18.80 15.22
N VAL A 390 -6.56 18.53 16.48
CA VAL A 390 -7.29 19.42 17.40
C VAL A 390 -6.35 20.62 17.63
N PRO A 391 -6.73 21.83 17.29
CA PRO A 391 -5.96 23.01 17.69
C PRO A 391 -5.98 23.15 19.22
N PRO A 392 -4.93 23.75 19.83
CA PRO A 392 -4.81 23.92 21.27
C PRO A 392 -5.93 24.75 21.87
#